data_64ba0974d8bb9ca6e91a4af581b19219
#
_entry.id   64ba0974d8bb9ca6e91a4af581b19219
#
_cell.length_a   1.000
_cell.length_b   1.000
_cell.length_c   1.000
_cell.angle_alpha   90.00
_cell.angle_beta   90.00
_cell.angle_gamma   90.00
#
_symmetry.space_group_name_H-M   'P 1'
#
loop_
_entity.id
_entity.type
_entity.pdbx_description
1 polymer ?
#
loop_
_entity_poly.entity_id
_entity_poly.type
_entity_poly.pdbx_seq_one_letter_code
_entity_poly.pdbx_strand_id
1 'polypeptide(L)'
;MKIFRILECLFEWFLLSPLLFLPMLVMAQDSAELYNARCATCHEAPANEAVRAPARSVLAEQPPETIYRVLTQGVMRIQASGLTNRQMQSLSEYISGRPMSELNLTMTTNLCADNPRMGNPVLAPAWNGWGSDHRNARAALDAGVSADNIHNLRLKWVFGLPGEDQPRAQPAVVSGRLFVGNKAGAIYSLDAKSGCTYWTYLPRNGVRSALSVGPINLPEGGDGYAVFFQDLRGNVYAVNAQNGEEIWVSRVEDHPGVRGTGSVTLFEGNLYVPSAGVVEETNSSGPDYPCCTFRGSITKLDVNSGQILWKTYTMDEPQPRGLSDTGVQLYGPSGAGIWNAPTIDPDRGLLYTATGNAYGDSAPITSDAIIAMDLETGEIVWVNQMTPNDAFITGCSRNGDGNSANCPIELGPDVDFSASPILTSTSDGRELLVIPQKSGMAHALDPNNNGALAWQYYVAPGSASGGWWGMSVADGMAYVGVGGYGNPDSGGVHGIELASGQGVWVAPPQDLLCQTGRGCRATQSAAVTAIPGAVFSGSADGGMRVYSAEDGKVLWTFDTNPQFETINGVEAQGGSFDASGPVVVDGMVYMLSGNCCIVGRPGNALFAFEIAPE
;
A
#
# COMPACT_ATOMS: atom_id res chain seq x y z
N MET A 1 50.39 -34.47 -48.20
CA MET A 1 50.18 -34.80 -46.77
C MET A 1 49.98 -33.48 -46.00
N LYS A 2 49.01 -32.68 -46.36
CA LYS A 2 48.64 -31.39 -45.70
C LYS A 2 47.16 -30.96 -45.93
N ILE A 3 46.28 -31.90 -46.30
CA ILE A 3 44.84 -31.59 -46.63
C ILE A 3 43.88 -32.26 -45.60
N PHE A 4 44.38 -33.10 -44.69
CA PHE A 4 43.52 -33.87 -43.74
C PHE A 4 43.37 -33.26 -42.32
N ARG A 5 43.91 -32.04 -42.05
CA ARG A 5 43.82 -31.42 -40.71
C ARG A 5 42.86 -30.22 -40.64
N ILE A 6 42.15 -29.85 -41.69
CA ILE A 6 41.21 -28.70 -41.71
C ILE A 6 39.76 -29.16 -41.53
N LEU A 7 39.45 -30.45 -41.68
CA LEU A 7 38.08 -30.97 -41.54
C LEU A 7 37.71 -31.36 -40.08
N GLU A 8 38.68 -31.57 -39.19
CA GLU A 8 38.38 -31.89 -37.78
C GLU A 8 38.06 -30.70 -36.91
N CYS A 9 38.47 -29.48 -37.27
CA CYS A 9 38.13 -28.26 -36.49
C CYS A 9 36.74 -27.66 -36.80
N LEU A 10 36.07 -28.12 -37.86
CA LEU A 10 34.71 -27.63 -38.19
C LEU A 10 33.60 -28.52 -37.60
N PHE A 11 33.90 -29.68 -37.05
CA PHE A 11 32.91 -30.60 -36.48
C PHE A 11 32.74 -30.41 -34.96
N GLU A 12 33.70 -29.81 -34.27
CA GLU A 12 33.57 -29.53 -32.83
C GLU A 12 32.77 -28.23 -32.51
N TRP A 13 32.56 -27.36 -33.49
CA TRP A 13 31.77 -26.13 -33.28
C TRP A 13 30.26 -26.31 -33.51
N PHE A 14 29.82 -27.42 -34.08
CA PHE A 14 28.39 -27.71 -34.32
C PHE A 14 27.73 -28.54 -33.21
N LEU A 15 28.50 -29.06 -32.23
CA LEU A 15 27.94 -29.86 -31.12
C LEU A 15 27.76 -29.08 -29.80
N LEU A 16 28.15 -27.81 -29.74
CA LEU A 16 27.97 -26.95 -28.55
C LEU A 16 26.79 -25.97 -28.66
N SER A 17 26.06 -25.96 -29.76
CA SER A 17 24.95 -25.04 -30.03
C SER A 17 23.54 -25.51 -29.60
N PRO A 18 23.22 -26.77 -29.29
CA PRO A 18 21.83 -27.13 -28.93
C PRO A 18 21.48 -26.95 -27.44
N LEU A 19 22.47 -26.72 -26.57
CA LEU A 19 22.19 -26.63 -25.11
C LEU A 19 21.80 -25.23 -24.61
N LEU A 20 22.02 -24.19 -25.39
CA LEU A 20 21.64 -22.80 -25.02
C LEU A 20 20.21 -22.43 -25.50
N PHE A 21 19.59 -23.22 -26.36
CA PHE A 21 18.22 -22.99 -26.86
C PHE A 21 17.14 -23.77 -26.10
N LEU A 22 17.50 -24.79 -25.30
CA LEU A 22 16.53 -25.61 -24.58
C LEU A 22 15.71 -24.85 -23.52
N PRO A 23 16.28 -23.96 -22.69
CA PRO A 23 15.47 -23.27 -21.68
C PRO A 23 14.49 -22.25 -22.28
N MET A 24 14.79 -21.64 -23.43
CA MET A 24 13.84 -20.73 -24.08
C MET A 24 12.66 -21.46 -24.73
N LEU A 25 12.85 -22.63 -25.27
CA LEU A 25 11.79 -23.45 -25.90
C LEU A 25 10.82 -24.03 -24.85
N VAL A 26 11.32 -24.43 -23.69
CA VAL A 26 10.47 -24.93 -22.60
C VAL A 26 9.64 -23.80 -21.99
N MET A 27 10.21 -22.61 -21.83
CA MET A 27 9.49 -21.42 -21.34
C MET A 27 8.40 -20.94 -22.32
N ALA A 28 8.67 -21.00 -23.63
CA ALA A 28 7.70 -20.62 -24.66
C ALA A 28 6.52 -21.61 -24.73
N GLN A 29 6.75 -22.88 -24.49
CA GLN A 29 5.71 -23.89 -24.48
C GLN A 29 4.74 -23.70 -23.32
N ASP A 30 5.23 -23.45 -22.11
CA ASP A 30 4.41 -23.12 -20.92
C ASP A 30 3.57 -21.86 -21.12
N SER A 31 4.13 -20.81 -21.72
CA SER A 31 3.42 -19.55 -21.97
C SER A 31 2.33 -19.68 -23.04
N ALA A 32 2.55 -20.51 -24.05
CA ALA A 32 1.54 -20.80 -25.08
C ALA A 32 0.36 -21.60 -24.49
N GLU A 33 0.63 -22.60 -23.67
CA GLU A 33 -0.39 -23.37 -22.97
C GLU A 33 -1.20 -22.48 -22.02
N LEU A 34 -0.50 -21.61 -21.29
CA LEU A 34 -1.11 -20.66 -20.37
C LEU A 34 -2.01 -19.66 -21.09
N TYR A 35 -1.55 -19.14 -22.23
CA TYR A 35 -2.35 -18.25 -23.09
C TYR A 35 -3.61 -18.94 -23.59
N ASN A 36 -3.48 -20.16 -24.13
CA ASN A 36 -4.60 -20.94 -24.63
C ASN A 36 -5.63 -21.25 -23.55
N ALA A 37 -5.18 -21.55 -22.34
CA ALA A 37 -6.06 -21.90 -21.23
C ALA A 37 -6.83 -20.69 -20.65
N ARG A 38 -6.29 -19.47 -20.72
CA ARG A 38 -6.82 -18.32 -19.98
C ARG A 38 -7.20 -17.11 -20.83
N CYS A 39 -6.63 -16.96 -22.01
CA CYS A 39 -6.72 -15.75 -22.83
C CYS A 39 -7.39 -15.98 -24.17
N ALA A 40 -7.12 -17.11 -24.83
CA ALA A 40 -7.54 -17.38 -26.19
C ALA A 40 -9.06 -17.34 -26.39
N THR A 41 -9.83 -17.78 -25.40
CA THR A 41 -11.31 -17.77 -25.47
C THR A 41 -11.89 -16.40 -25.81
N CYS A 42 -11.26 -15.31 -25.32
CA CYS A 42 -11.69 -13.94 -25.57
C CYS A 42 -10.89 -13.25 -26.68
N HIS A 43 -9.58 -13.53 -26.76
CA HIS A 43 -8.68 -12.79 -27.64
C HIS A 43 -8.42 -13.45 -29.02
N GLU A 44 -8.85 -14.70 -29.22
CA GLU A 44 -8.83 -15.41 -30.50
C GLU A 44 -10.26 -15.63 -31.06
N ALA A 45 -11.29 -15.32 -30.31
CA ALA A 45 -12.67 -15.41 -30.79
C ALA A 45 -12.92 -14.34 -31.87
N PRO A 46 -13.75 -14.64 -32.88
CA PRO A 46 -14.18 -13.63 -33.82
C PRO A 46 -14.92 -12.51 -33.05
N ALA A 47 -14.58 -11.27 -33.38
CA ALA A 47 -15.20 -10.09 -32.76
C ALA A 47 -16.72 -10.18 -32.90
N ASN A 48 -17.41 -10.32 -31.79
CA ASN A 48 -18.85 -10.23 -31.73
C ASN A 48 -19.23 -9.12 -30.71
N GLU A 49 -20.46 -8.64 -30.77
CA GLU A 49 -20.92 -7.55 -29.90
C GLU A 49 -20.89 -7.88 -28.39
N ALA A 50 -20.80 -9.16 -28.03
CA ALA A 50 -20.74 -9.62 -26.64
C ALA A 50 -19.32 -9.68 -26.08
N VAL A 51 -18.29 -9.77 -26.93
CA VAL A 51 -16.87 -9.86 -26.49
C VAL A 51 -16.11 -8.66 -27.02
N ARG A 52 -15.92 -7.65 -26.19
CA ARG A 52 -15.14 -6.44 -26.50
C ARG A 52 -13.63 -6.61 -26.24
N ALA A 53 -13.12 -7.83 -26.27
CA ALA A 53 -11.70 -8.08 -26.11
C ALA A 53 -10.94 -7.75 -27.41
N PRO A 54 -9.80 -7.04 -27.35
CA PRO A 54 -8.96 -6.82 -28.51
C PRO A 54 -8.42 -8.15 -29.03
N ALA A 55 -8.36 -8.32 -30.36
CA ALA A 55 -7.77 -9.51 -30.97
C ALA A 55 -6.29 -9.65 -30.59
N ARG A 56 -5.77 -10.89 -30.59
CA ARG A 56 -4.36 -11.18 -30.27
C ARG A 56 -3.38 -10.35 -31.09
N SER A 57 -3.68 -10.10 -32.37
CA SER A 57 -2.86 -9.26 -33.24
C SER A 57 -2.71 -7.83 -32.72
N VAL A 58 -3.77 -7.26 -32.15
CA VAL A 58 -3.76 -5.93 -31.50
C VAL A 58 -2.95 -5.95 -30.21
N LEU A 59 -3.04 -7.03 -29.45
CA LEU A 59 -2.23 -7.20 -28.24
C LEU A 59 -0.74 -7.34 -28.57
N ALA A 60 -0.40 -8.01 -29.67
CA ALA A 60 0.98 -8.20 -30.12
C ALA A 60 1.67 -6.87 -30.52
N GLU A 61 0.90 -5.85 -30.86
CA GLU A 61 1.45 -4.50 -31.14
C GLU A 61 1.85 -3.76 -29.85
N GLN A 62 1.33 -4.17 -28.69
CA GLN A 62 1.63 -3.54 -27.42
C GLN A 62 3.01 -3.94 -26.89
N PRO A 63 3.71 -3.02 -26.19
CA PRO A 63 4.91 -3.38 -25.44
C PRO A 63 4.60 -4.48 -24.39
N PRO A 64 5.50 -5.44 -24.15
CA PRO A 64 5.28 -6.49 -23.15
C PRO A 64 5.06 -5.92 -21.76
N GLU A 65 5.65 -4.78 -21.43
CA GLU A 65 5.46 -4.05 -20.18
C GLU A 65 4.01 -3.56 -20.01
N THR A 66 3.39 -3.11 -21.10
CA THR A 66 1.97 -2.71 -21.11
C THR A 66 1.07 -3.91 -20.86
N ILE A 67 1.35 -5.05 -21.52
CA ILE A 67 0.60 -6.29 -21.32
C ILE A 67 0.76 -6.77 -19.87
N TYR A 68 1.98 -6.78 -19.35
CA TYR A 68 2.27 -7.15 -17.97
C TYR A 68 1.49 -6.26 -16.97
N ARG A 69 1.47 -4.96 -17.18
CA ARG A 69 0.69 -4.03 -16.36
C ARG A 69 -0.81 -4.33 -16.40
N VAL A 70 -1.35 -4.66 -17.57
CA VAL A 70 -2.77 -5.03 -17.72
C VAL A 70 -3.10 -6.33 -16.99
N LEU A 71 -2.17 -7.29 -16.94
CA LEU A 71 -2.30 -8.54 -16.19
C LEU A 71 -2.17 -8.35 -14.68
N THR A 72 -1.29 -7.47 -14.23
CA THR A 72 -1.01 -7.25 -12.81
C THR A 72 -1.94 -6.23 -12.14
N GLN A 73 -2.29 -5.18 -12.87
CA GLN A 73 -2.97 -3.99 -12.33
C GLN A 73 -4.22 -3.57 -13.12
N GLY A 74 -4.35 -4.06 -14.37
CA GLY A 74 -5.40 -3.66 -15.30
C GLY A 74 -6.61 -4.59 -15.33
N VAL A 75 -7.41 -4.44 -16.41
CA VAL A 75 -8.68 -5.14 -16.61
C VAL A 75 -8.56 -6.67 -16.72
N MET A 76 -7.37 -7.20 -17.09
CA MET A 76 -7.13 -8.66 -17.20
C MET A 76 -6.61 -9.29 -15.90
N ARG A 77 -6.56 -8.56 -14.83
CA ARG A 77 -6.08 -9.01 -13.51
C ARG A 77 -6.81 -10.26 -13.00
N ILE A 78 -8.12 -10.37 -13.27
CA ILE A 78 -8.94 -11.52 -12.85
C ILE A 78 -8.50 -12.76 -13.61
N GLN A 79 -8.30 -12.66 -14.92
CA GLN A 79 -7.85 -13.75 -15.79
C GLN A 79 -6.42 -14.18 -15.46
N ALA A 80 -5.61 -13.26 -14.95
CA ALA A 80 -4.25 -13.52 -14.47
C ALA A 80 -4.19 -14.01 -13.01
N SER A 81 -5.35 -14.17 -12.34
CA SER A 81 -5.40 -14.64 -10.95
C SER A 81 -4.73 -16.00 -10.78
N GLY A 82 -3.87 -16.11 -9.75
CA GLY A 82 -3.10 -17.34 -9.48
C GLY A 82 -1.85 -17.53 -10.36
N LEU A 83 -1.55 -16.60 -11.28
CA LEU A 83 -0.28 -16.59 -11.99
C LEU A 83 0.79 -15.90 -11.14
N THR A 84 2.00 -16.46 -11.16
CA THR A 84 3.19 -15.81 -10.58
C THR A 84 3.63 -14.63 -11.44
N ASN A 85 4.38 -13.68 -10.88
CA ASN A 85 4.96 -12.58 -11.65
C ASN A 85 5.77 -13.09 -12.85
N ARG A 86 6.56 -14.13 -12.65
CA ARG A 86 7.35 -14.75 -13.73
C ARG A 86 6.47 -15.30 -14.86
N GLN A 87 5.36 -15.95 -14.52
CA GLN A 87 4.41 -16.44 -15.53
C GLN A 87 3.74 -15.29 -16.28
N MET A 88 3.38 -14.22 -15.60
CA MET A 88 2.82 -13.02 -16.22
C MET A 88 3.83 -12.30 -17.12
N GLN A 89 5.10 -12.24 -16.72
CA GLN A 89 6.19 -11.73 -17.58
C GLN A 89 6.34 -12.56 -18.84
N SER A 90 6.54 -13.89 -18.70
CA SER A 90 6.68 -14.80 -19.83
C SER A 90 5.46 -14.80 -20.76
N LEU A 91 4.26 -14.65 -20.19
CA LEU A 91 3.02 -14.52 -20.96
C LEU A 91 2.98 -13.20 -21.73
N SER A 92 3.45 -12.10 -21.14
CA SER A 92 3.51 -10.79 -21.79
C SER A 92 4.50 -10.80 -22.96
N GLU A 93 5.66 -11.42 -22.79
CA GLU A 93 6.65 -11.64 -23.85
C GLU A 93 6.11 -12.52 -24.96
N TYR A 94 5.40 -13.60 -24.61
CA TYR A 94 4.77 -14.49 -25.58
C TYR A 94 3.69 -13.77 -26.42
N ILE A 95 2.86 -12.95 -25.80
CA ILE A 95 1.78 -12.20 -26.49
C ILE A 95 2.38 -11.14 -27.41
N SER A 96 3.37 -10.37 -26.94
CA SER A 96 3.99 -9.29 -27.69
C SER A 96 4.99 -9.76 -28.74
N GLY A 97 5.51 -10.99 -28.61
CA GLY A 97 6.61 -11.51 -29.42
C GLY A 97 7.96 -10.79 -29.20
N ARG A 98 8.07 -10.01 -28.14
CA ARG A 98 9.24 -9.20 -27.77
C ARG A 98 9.67 -9.50 -26.33
N PRO A 99 10.98 -9.49 -26.01
CA PRO A 99 11.43 -9.62 -24.65
C PRO A 99 11.06 -8.37 -23.85
N MET A 100 10.77 -8.54 -22.58
CA MET A 100 10.62 -7.42 -21.64
C MET A 100 12.00 -6.81 -21.37
N SER A 101 12.26 -5.67 -21.97
CA SER A 101 13.56 -5.00 -21.88
C SER A 101 13.73 -4.11 -20.65
N GLU A 102 12.63 -3.63 -20.08
CA GLU A 102 12.66 -2.61 -19.01
C GLU A 102 12.15 -3.07 -17.65
N LEU A 103 11.46 -4.20 -17.56
CA LEU A 103 11.02 -4.78 -16.28
C LEU A 103 11.98 -5.86 -15.78
N ASN A 104 13.27 -5.60 -15.86
CA ASN A 104 14.20 -6.38 -15.07
C ASN A 104 14.15 -5.85 -13.63
N LEU A 105 13.09 -6.20 -12.90
CA LEU A 105 12.91 -5.86 -11.48
C LEU A 105 14.07 -6.36 -10.62
N THR A 106 14.90 -7.21 -11.16
CA THR A 106 16.12 -7.75 -10.54
C THR A 106 17.39 -7.03 -10.99
N MET A 107 17.34 -6.12 -11.98
CA MET A 107 18.53 -5.33 -12.34
C MET A 107 18.78 -4.26 -11.28
N THR A 108 19.52 -4.64 -10.29
CA THR A 108 20.16 -3.75 -9.34
C THR A 108 21.51 -3.35 -9.90
N THR A 109 21.56 -2.22 -10.57
CA THR A 109 22.81 -1.65 -11.09
C THR A 109 23.67 -1.04 -9.97
N ASN A 110 23.12 -0.91 -8.76
CA ASN A 110 23.76 -0.29 -7.60
C ASN A 110 23.81 -1.27 -6.41
N LEU A 111 24.51 -2.40 -6.60
CA LEU A 111 24.74 -3.35 -5.49
C LEU A 111 25.72 -2.77 -4.47
N CYS A 112 25.46 -3.02 -3.20
CA CYS A 112 26.42 -2.73 -2.15
C CYS A 112 27.67 -3.62 -2.30
N ALA A 113 28.84 -3.05 -2.06
CA ALA A 113 30.09 -3.81 -2.13
C ALA A 113 30.15 -4.94 -1.10
N ASP A 114 29.55 -4.71 0.06
CA ASP A 114 29.47 -5.65 1.18
C ASP A 114 28.01 -5.77 1.65
N ASN A 115 27.68 -6.91 2.28
CA ASN A 115 26.39 -7.14 2.92
C ASN A 115 26.63 -7.49 4.41
N PRO A 116 26.93 -6.50 5.26
CA PRO A 116 27.24 -6.73 6.67
C PRO A 116 26.06 -7.39 7.38
N ARG A 117 26.36 -8.17 8.41
CA ARG A 117 25.33 -8.77 9.24
C ARG A 117 24.42 -7.68 9.84
N MET A 118 23.12 -7.85 9.69
CA MET A 118 22.13 -6.94 10.24
C MET A 118 22.25 -6.88 11.78
N GLY A 119 22.27 -5.66 12.31
CA GLY A 119 22.27 -5.43 13.76
C GLY A 119 20.93 -5.81 14.41
N ASN A 120 20.90 -5.76 15.74
CA ASN A 120 19.65 -6.00 16.48
C ASN A 120 18.67 -4.84 16.27
N PRO A 121 17.48 -5.06 15.68
CA PRO A 121 16.46 -4.02 15.43
C PRO A 121 15.98 -3.27 16.68
N VAL A 122 16.01 -3.92 17.83
CA VAL A 122 15.53 -3.33 19.11
C VAL A 122 16.52 -2.29 19.66
N LEU A 123 17.78 -2.37 19.28
CA LEU A 123 18.87 -1.54 19.83
C LEU A 123 19.23 -0.34 18.95
N ALA A 124 18.64 -0.21 17.78
CA ALA A 124 18.94 0.84 16.81
C ALA A 124 17.71 1.73 16.57
N PRO A 125 17.89 3.02 16.21
CA PRO A 125 16.80 3.84 15.72
C PRO A 125 16.06 3.13 14.59
N ALA A 126 14.73 3.18 14.62
CA ALA A 126 13.90 2.45 13.66
C ALA A 126 12.58 3.16 13.37
N TRP A 127 12.07 2.91 12.16
CA TRP A 127 10.67 3.07 11.79
C TRP A 127 10.20 1.74 11.21
N ASN A 128 9.35 1.02 11.93
CA ASN A 128 9.08 -0.38 11.65
C ASN A 128 7.59 -0.66 11.47
N GLY A 129 7.08 -0.42 10.28
CA GLY A 129 5.68 -0.59 9.93
C GLY A 129 5.00 0.69 9.43
N TRP A 130 3.71 0.80 9.61
CA TRP A 130 2.92 1.97 9.21
C TRP A 130 3.22 3.19 10.09
N GLY A 131 3.20 3.02 11.40
CA GLY A 131 3.62 4.01 12.37
C GLY A 131 5.09 3.86 12.77
N SER A 132 5.56 4.74 13.66
CA SER A 132 6.88 4.59 14.28
C SER A 132 6.94 3.39 15.24
N ASP A 133 5.79 2.99 15.76
CA ASP A 133 5.60 1.85 16.66
C ASP A 133 4.22 1.18 16.45
N HIS A 134 3.89 0.19 17.28
CA HIS A 134 2.62 -0.55 17.26
C HIS A 134 1.39 0.29 17.68
N ARG A 135 1.57 1.53 18.17
CA ARG A 135 0.50 2.48 18.51
C ARG A 135 0.13 3.40 17.33
N ASN A 136 0.87 3.33 16.23
CA ASN A 136 0.67 4.08 14.98
C ASN A 136 0.72 5.61 15.11
N ALA A 137 1.46 6.17 16.09
CA ALA A 137 1.49 7.61 16.36
C ALA A 137 2.09 8.48 15.23
N ARG A 138 2.90 7.91 14.34
CA ARG A 138 3.59 8.57 13.24
C ARG A 138 4.40 9.79 13.68
N ALA A 139 5.12 9.64 14.78
CA ALA A 139 5.98 10.66 15.36
C ALA A 139 7.43 10.15 15.46
N ALA A 140 8.38 10.98 15.08
CA ALA A 140 9.82 10.70 15.11
C ALA A 140 10.52 11.74 15.99
N LEU A 141 10.30 11.66 17.32
CA LEU A 141 10.71 12.70 18.25
C LEU A 141 12.22 12.66 18.57
N ASP A 142 12.87 11.52 18.42
CA ASP A 142 14.29 11.31 18.72
C ASP A 142 15.13 11.02 17.45
N ALA A 143 14.62 11.39 16.27
CA ALA A 143 15.25 11.01 15.00
C ALA A 143 16.32 11.99 14.48
N GLY A 144 16.69 13.01 15.23
CA GLY A 144 17.74 13.97 14.84
C GLY A 144 17.29 15.03 13.81
N VAL A 145 16.01 15.09 13.48
CA VAL A 145 15.39 16.09 12.60
C VAL A 145 14.34 16.87 13.40
N SER A 146 14.37 18.19 13.36
CA SER A 146 13.47 19.07 14.12
C SER A 146 13.18 20.36 13.36
N ALA A 147 12.25 21.18 13.87
CA ALA A 147 12.01 22.53 13.37
C ALA A 147 13.27 23.37 13.32
N ASP A 148 14.18 23.21 14.29
CA ASP A 148 15.39 24.03 14.40
C ASP A 148 16.40 23.78 13.29
N ASN A 149 16.49 22.51 12.78
CA ASN A 149 17.47 22.12 11.78
C ASN A 149 16.89 21.78 10.40
N ILE A 150 15.56 21.83 10.23
CA ILE A 150 14.89 21.47 8.99
C ILE A 150 15.35 22.29 7.77
N HIS A 151 15.81 23.54 7.98
CA HIS A 151 16.35 24.39 6.93
C HIS A 151 17.65 23.84 6.34
N ASN A 152 18.35 22.93 7.03
CA ASN A 152 19.54 22.22 6.59
C ASN A 152 19.24 20.87 5.91
N LEU A 153 17.96 20.48 5.76
CA LEU A 153 17.57 19.25 5.07
C LEU A 153 17.91 19.33 3.58
N ARG A 154 18.70 18.38 3.07
CA ARG A 154 19.18 18.33 1.68
C ARG A 154 18.96 16.95 1.09
N LEU A 155 18.62 16.92 -0.21
CA LEU A 155 18.51 15.67 -0.97
C LEU A 155 19.88 14.97 -1.00
N LYS A 156 19.92 13.73 -0.57
CA LYS A 156 21.11 12.90 -0.53
C LYS A 156 21.19 11.94 -1.70
N TRP A 157 20.10 11.19 -1.94
CA TRP A 157 19.99 10.28 -3.06
C TRP A 157 18.54 10.06 -3.49
N VAL A 158 18.38 9.61 -4.74
CA VAL A 158 17.10 9.17 -5.29
C VAL A 158 17.25 7.75 -5.83
N PHE A 159 16.31 6.88 -5.52
CA PHE A 159 16.20 5.54 -6.07
C PHE A 159 14.95 5.45 -6.95
N GLY A 160 15.13 5.09 -8.24
CA GLY A 160 14.02 4.86 -9.16
C GLY A 160 13.42 3.47 -8.96
N LEU A 161 12.11 3.39 -8.75
CA LEU A 161 11.38 2.11 -8.61
C LEU A 161 10.96 1.61 -10.00
N PRO A 162 11.56 0.51 -10.53
CA PRO A 162 11.25 0.03 -11.86
C PRO A 162 9.79 -0.38 -12.01
N GLY A 163 9.14 0.02 -13.11
CA GLY A 163 7.76 -0.35 -13.43
C GLY A 163 6.70 0.20 -12.47
N GLU A 164 7.07 1.09 -11.56
CA GLU A 164 6.15 1.72 -10.60
C GLU A 164 5.62 3.06 -11.15
N ASP A 165 4.39 3.39 -10.81
CA ASP A 165 3.76 4.67 -11.11
C ASP A 165 2.93 5.21 -9.92
N GLN A 166 2.86 4.40 -8.86
CA GLN A 166 2.05 4.67 -7.67
C GLN A 166 2.68 4.04 -6.41
N PRO A 167 3.88 4.49 -6.01
CA PRO A 167 4.60 3.93 -4.87
C PRO A 167 3.87 4.25 -3.56
N ARG A 168 3.24 3.24 -2.97
CA ARG A 168 2.44 3.36 -1.74
C ARG A 168 2.96 2.52 -0.58
N ALA A 169 3.90 1.60 -0.85
CA ALA A 169 4.47 0.73 0.18
C ALA A 169 5.44 1.52 1.06
N GLN A 170 4.94 2.10 2.15
CA GLN A 170 5.77 2.87 3.07
C GLN A 170 7.02 2.10 3.47
N PRO A 171 8.22 2.72 3.37
CA PRO A 171 9.47 2.09 3.78
C PRO A 171 9.50 1.74 5.26
N ALA A 172 10.12 0.61 5.62
CA ALA A 172 10.61 0.35 6.95
C ALA A 172 12.12 0.63 6.99
N VAL A 173 12.59 1.32 8.02
CA VAL A 173 14.03 1.59 8.24
C VAL A 173 14.43 0.99 9.57
N VAL A 174 15.27 -0.04 9.52
CA VAL A 174 15.63 -0.84 10.70
C VAL A 174 17.11 -1.24 10.62
N SER A 175 17.85 -0.97 11.68
CA SER A 175 19.28 -1.33 11.78
C SER A 175 20.13 -0.88 10.59
N GLY A 176 19.89 0.34 10.09
CA GLY A 176 20.62 0.91 8.95
C GLY A 176 20.22 0.37 7.58
N ARG A 177 19.20 -0.47 7.50
CA ARG A 177 18.60 -0.94 6.25
C ARG A 177 17.25 -0.32 6.01
N LEU A 178 16.98 0.03 4.75
CA LEU A 178 15.68 0.46 4.27
C LEU A 178 15.06 -0.68 3.47
N PHE A 179 13.84 -1.07 3.85
CA PHE A 179 13.05 -2.07 3.15
C PHE A 179 11.85 -1.38 2.51
N VAL A 180 11.66 -1.56 1.21
CA VAL A 180 10.55 -0.95 0.46
C VAL A 180 10.00 -1.91 -0.58
N GLY A 181 8.67 -1.93 -0.68
CA GLY A 181 7.96 -2.68 -1.70
C GLY A 181 7.52 -1.79 -2.87
N ASN A 182 7.20 -2.40 -4.00
CA ASN A 182 6.51 -1.73 -5.07
C ASN A 182 5.31 -2.54 -5.58
N LYS A 183 4.38 -1.85 -6.22
CA LYS A 183 3.17 -2.44 -6.78
C LYS A 183 3.45 -3.25 -8.07
N ALA A 184 4.59 -3.01 -8.71
CA ALA A 184 5.07 -3.82 -9.84
C ALA A 184 5.55 -5.21 -9.39
N GLY A 185 5.78 -5.44 -8.10
CA GLY A 185 6.07 -6.74 -7.51
C GLY A 185 7.54 -6.96 -7.22
N ALA A 186 8.17 -6.02 -6.52
CA ALA A 186 9.52 -6.21 -5.96
C ALA A 186 9.60 -5.68 -4.53
N ILE A 187 10.41 -6.30 -3.70
CA ILE A 187 10.86 -5.82 -2.41
C ILE A 187 12.36 -5.58 -2.51
N TYR A 188 12.80 -4.41 -2.07
CA TYR A 188 14.20 -4.03 -2.03
C TYR A 188 14.67 -3.91 -0.59
N SER A 189 15.88 -4.37 -0.32
CA SER A 189 16.65 -4.03 0.87
C SER A 189 17.79 -3.13 0.44
N LEU A 190 17.77 -1.89 0.90
CA LEU A 190 18.77 -0.88 0.60
C LEU A 190 19.58 -0.54 1.85
N ASP A 191 20.83 -0.12 1.68
CA ASP A 191 21.53 0.61 2.72
C ASP A 191 20.87 1.97 2.92
N ALA A 192 20.46 2.28 4.14
CA ALA A 192 19.69 3.48 4.41
C ALA A 192 20.46 4.78 4.10
N LYS A 193 21.79 4.79 4.30
CA LYS A 193 22.63 5.99 4.11
C LYS A 193 23.08 6.21 2.67
N SER A 194 23.41 5.15 1.93
CA SER A 194 23.93 5.25 0.56
C SER A 194 22.91 4.91 -0.51
N GLY A 195 21.83 4.19 -0.15
CA GLY A 195 20.82 3.71 -1.08
C GLY A 195 21.28 2.53 -1.96
N CYS A 196 22.49 1.97 -1.77
CA CYS A 196 22.88 0.78 -2.51
C CYS A 196 22.02 -0.42 -2.11
N THR A 197 21.84 -1.36 -3.03
CA THR A 197 20.95 -2.52 -2.86
C THR A 197 21.72 -3.70 -2.26
N TYR A 198 21.24 -4.22 -1.14
CA TYR A 198 21.74 -5.48 -0.57
C TYR A 198 21.14 -6.69 -1.29
N TRP A 199 19.82 -6.68 -1.50
CA TRP A 199 19.08 -7.73 -2.21
C TRP A 199 17.73 -7.24 -2.72
N THR A 200 17.17 -8.02 -3.66
CA THR A 200 15.81 -7.84 -4.18
C THR A 200 15.07 -9.17 -4.12
N TYR A 201 13.82 -9.15 -3.68
CA TYR A 201 12.91 -10.29 -3.64
C TYR A 201 11.67 -10.02 -4.50
N LEU A 202 11.18 -11.03 -5.24
CA LEU A 202 10.00 -10.92 -6.10
C LEU A 202 8.83 -11.69 -5.49
N PRO A 203 7.89 -11.04 -4.79
CA PRO A 203 6.66 -11.67 -4.33
C PRO A 203 5.75 -12.06 -5.49
N ARG A 204 4.76 -12.89 -5.22
CA ARG A 204 3.81 -13.39 -6.23
C ARG A 204 2.97 -12.27 -6.85
N ASN A 205 2.73 -11.19 -6.12
CA ASN A 205 1.98 -10.02 -6.58
C ASN A 205 2.61 -8.73 -6.04
N GLY A 206 2.15 -7.59 -6.55
CA GLY A 206 2.60 -6.28 -6.07
C GLY A 206 2.32 -6.05 -4.59
N VAL A 207 3.09 -5.16 -3.98
CA VAL A 207 3.00 -4.79 -2.56
C VAL A 207 2.74 -3.30 -2.45
N ARG A 208 1.75 -2.92 -1.63
CA ARG A 208 1.44 -1.50 -1.35
C ARG A 208 1.38 -1.19 0.15
N SER A 209 1.42 -2.21 0.99
CA SER A 209 1.43 -2.06 2.45
C SER A 209 2.82 -1.71 2.96
N ALA A 210 2.89 -1.11 4.15
CA ALA A 210 4.15 -0.98 4.86
C ALA A 210 4.71 -2.36 5.21
N LEU A 211 6.03 -2.43 5.33
CA LEU A 211 6.75 -3.63 5.73
C LEU A 211 7.08 -3.56 7.22
N SER A 212 7.14 -4.72 7.88
CA SER A 212 7.60 -4.84 9.27
C SER A 212 8.78 -5.80 9.35
N VAL A 213 9.70 -5.53 10.26
CA VAL A 213 10.92 -6.35 10.45
C VAL A 213 10.98 -6.84 11.90
N GLY A 214 11.19 -8.11 12.09
CA GLY A 214 11.28 -8.67 13.43
C GLY A 214 12.02 -10.00 13.53
N PRO A 215 12.21 -10.50 14.76
CA PRO A 215 12.91 -11.75 15.01
C PRO A 215 12.12 -12.94 14.44
N ILE A 216 12.86 -13.94 13.98
CA ILE A 216 12.35 -15.20 13.47
C ILE A 216 13.36 -16.32 13.72
N ASN A 217 12.89 -17.55 13.91
CA ASN A 217 13.73 -18.74 13.87
C ASN A 217 14.00 -19.11 12.41
N LEU A 218 15.27 -19.14 12.02
CA LEU A 218 15.65 -19.45 10.62
C LEU A 218 15.54 -20.96 10.34
N PRO A 219 15.16 -21.36 9.11
CA PRO A 219 15.00 -22.76 8.73
C PRO A 219 16.28 -23.61 8.91
N GLU A 220 17.45 -22.99 8.68
CA GLU A 220 18.77 -23.62 8.88
C GLU A 220 19.19 -23.74 10.35
N GLY A 221 18.38 -23.19 11.24
CA GLY A 221 18.63 -23.12 12.68
C GLY A 221 19.26 -21.79 13.12
N GLY A 222 18.97 -21.40 14.35
CA GLY A 222 19.41 -20.14 14.96
C GLY A 222 18.45 -18.99 14.75
N ASP A 223 18.74 -17.89 15.46
CA ASP A 223 17.94 -16.67 15.44
C ASP A 223 18.35 -15.76 14.29
N GLY A 224 17.36 -15.12 13.67
CA GLY A 224 17.53 -14.13 12.62
C GLY A 224 16.44 -13.09 12.61
N TYR A 225 16.34 -12.36 11.51
CA TYR A 225 15.30 -11.36 11.29
C TYR A 225 14.63 -11.60 9.94
N ALA A 226 13.32 -11.38 9.88
CA ALA A 226 12.56 -11.43 8.65
C ALA A 226 11.86 -10.10 8.38
N VAL A 227 11.65 -9.85 7.09
CA VAL A 227 10.76 -8.80 6.59
C VAL A 227 9.39 -9.43 6.37
N PHE A 228 8.37 -8.88 7.01
CA PHE A 228 6.99 -9.33 6.91
C PHE A 228 6.16 -8.32 6.12
N PHE A 229 5.35 -8.80 5.19
CA PHE A 229 4.45 -7.97 4.39
C PHE A 229 3.35 -8.81 3.77
N GLN A 230 2.27 -8.15 3.30
CA GLN A 230 1.27 -8.80 2.47
C GLN A 230 1.30 -8.27 1.03
N ASP A 231 0.98 -9.14 0.07
CA ASP A 231 0.79 -8.73 -1.31
C ASP A 231 -0.67 -8.34 -1.61
N LEU A 232 -0.90 -7.78 -2.78
CA LEU A 232 -2.23 -7.32 -3.22
C LEU A 232 -3.27 -8.44 -3.37
N ARG A 233 -2.90 -9.71 -3.18
CA ARG A 233 -3.79 -10.87 -3.30
C ARG A 233 -3.99 -11.63 -2.01
N GLY A 234 -3.57 -11.07 -0.88
CA GLY A 234 -3.77 -11.65 0.44
C GLY A 234 -2.80 -12.80 0.76
N ASN A 235 -1.63 -12.83 0.12
CA ASN A 235 -0.53 -13.66 0.59
C ASN A 235 0.34 -12.83 1.54
N VAL A 236 0.74 -13.43 2.65
CA VAL A 236 1.63 -12.88 3.66
C VAL A 236 2.95 -13.61 3.58
N TYR A 237 4.03 -12.89 3.69
CA TYR A 237 5.40 -13.37 3.50
C TYR A 237 6.26 -13.14 4.72
N ALA A 238 7.17 -14.08 4.97
CA ALA A 238 8.39 -13.86 5.72
C ALA A 238 9.58 -14.08 4.80
N VAL A 239 10.40 -13.05 4.66
CA VAL A 239 11.60 -13.06 3.83
C VAL A 239 12.79 -12.73 4.72
N ASN A 240 13.87 -13.51 4.64
CA ASN A 240 15.07 -13.30 5.43
C ASN A 240 15.61 -11.87 5.20
N ALA A 241 15.66 -11.06 6.26
CA ALA A 241 16.06 -9.66 6.18
C ALA A 241 17.54 -9.46 5.80
N GLN A 242 18.38 -10.49 6.01
CA GLN A 242 19.79 -10.45 5.68
C GLN A 242 20.06 -10.65 4.19
N ASN A 243 19.38 -11.63 3.55
CA ASN A 243 19.74 -12.10 2.21
C ASN A 243 18.58 -12.14 1.19
N GLY A 244 17.34 -11.88 1.62
CA GLY A 244 16.17 -11.87 0.73
C GLY A 244 15.59 -13.24 0.39
N GLU A 245 16.00 -14.31 1.06
CA GLU A 245 15.44 -15.64 0.85
C GLU A 245 14.05 -15.77 1.46
N GLU A 246 13.12 -16.40 0.72
CA GLU A 246 11.76 -16.69 1.20
C GLU A 246 11.82 -17.73 2.32
N ILE A 247 11.27 -17.42 3.49
CA ILE A 247 11.18 -18.34 4.61
C ILE A 247 9.85 -19.08 4.56
N TRP A 248 8.75 -18.33 4.46
CA TRP A 248 7.41 -18.89 4.26
C TRP A 248 6.46 -17.90 3.57
N VAL A 249 5.41 -18.45 2.97
CA VAL A 249 4.26 -17.70 2.43
C VAL A 249 2.97 -18.33 2.93
N SER A 250 2.07 -17.52 3.48
CA SER A 250 0.75 -17.93 3.95
C SER A 250 -0.35 -17.13 3.27
N ARG A 251 -1.43 -17.82 2.90
CA ARG A 251 -2.61 -17.16 2.35
C ARG A 251 -3.63 -16.91 3.46
N VAL A 252 -4.00 -15.64 3.67
CA VAL A 252 -4.92 -15.25 4.75
C VAL A 252 -6.36 -15.08 4.30
N GLU A 253 -6.61 -14.93 2.97
CA GLU A 253 -7.94 -14.75 2.42
C GLU A 253 -8.06 -15.39 1.04
N ASP A 254 -9.05 -16.28 0.87
CA ASP A 254 -9.29 -17.01 -0.39
C ASP A 254 -10.30 -16.33 -1.31
N HIS A 255 -11.06 -15.36 -0.80
CA HIS A 255 -12.04 -14.65 -1.61
C HIS A 255 -11.36 -13.96 -2.81
N PRO A 256 -11.86 -14.13 -4.07
CA PRO A 256 -11.23 -13.56 -5.25
C PRO A 256 -11.23 -12.02 -5.27
N GLY A 257 -12.13 -11.41 -4.51
CA GLY A 257 -12.23 -9.96 -4.31
C GLY A 257 -11.21 -9.37 -3.35
N VAL A 258 -10.39 -10.18 -2.68
CA VAL A 258 -9.41 -9.71 -1.68
C VAL A 258 -8.42 -8.73 -2.28
N ARG A 259 -8.05 -7.74 -1.47
CA ARG A 259 -6.93 -6.85 -1.71
C ARG A 259 -6.17 -6.55 -0.41
N GLY A 260 -4.91 -6.96 -0.36
CA GLY A 260 -3.99 -6.64 0.73
C GLY A 260 -3.57 -5.17 0.66
N THR A 261 -4.36 -4.29 1.26
CA THR A 261 -4.14 -2.83 1.23
C THR A 261 -3.69 -2.25 2.55
N GLY A 262 -4.10 -2.85 3.66
CA GLY A 262 -3.64 -2.49 4.99
C GLY A 262 -2.25 -3.06 5.29
N SER A 263 -1.55 -2.49 6.25
CA SER A 263 -0.22 -2.96 6.64
C SER A 263 -0.30 -4.02 7.72
N VAL A 264 0.60 -4.99 7.68
CA VAL A 264 0.74 -5.97 8.76
C VAL A 264 1.30 -5.27 9.99
N THR A 265 0.80 -5.63 11.16
CA THR A 265 1.36 -5.18 12.45
C THR A 265 2.04 -6.36 13.11
N LEU A 266 3.34 -6.20 13.41
CA LEU A 266 4.14 -7.18 14.13
C LEU A 266 4.14 -6.84 15.62
N PHE A 267 3.76 -7.80 16.46
CA PHE A 267 3.82 -7.66 17.92
C PHE A 267 4.01 -9.01 18.60
N GLU A 268 5.01 -9.10 19.49
CA GLU A 268 5.30 -10.27 20.36
C GLU A 268 5.23 -11.62 19.64
N GLY A 269 5.95 -11.75 18.51
CA GLY A 269 6.03 -13.00 17.77
C GLY A 269 4.78 -13.34 16.96
N ASN A 270 3.86 -12.39 16.78
CA ASN A 270 2.65 -12.55 15.99
C ASN A 270 2.51 -11.45 14.94
N LEU A 271 1.86 -11.78 13.82
CA LEU A 271 1.45 -10.84 12.79
C LEU A 271 -0.06 -10.68 12.82
N TYR A 272 -0.53 -9.46 12.81
CA TYR A 272 -1.95 -9.10 12.67
C TYR A 272 -2.16 -8.51 11.28
N VAL A 273 -2.93 -9.21 10.46
CA VAL A 273 -3.06 -8.96 9.02
C VAL A 273 -4.48 -8.56 8.67
N PRO A 274 -4.69 -7.32 8.18
CA PRO A 274 -6.00 -6.87 7.74
C PRO A 274 -6.31 -7.32 6.31
N SER A 275 -7.59 -7.50 5.98
CA SER A 275 -8.08 -7.80 4.63
C SER A 275 -9.16 -6.83 4.18
N ALA A 276 -9.04 -6.35 2.94
CA ALA A 276 -10.01 -5.46 2.30
C ALA A 276 -10.48 -6.03 0.96
N GLY A 277 -11.62 -5.57 0.44
CA GLY A 277 -12.32 -6.14 -0.71
C GLY A 277 -12.53 -5.22 -1.88
N VAL A 278 -11.71 -4.18 -2.07
CA VAL A 278 -11.87 -3.20 -3.15
C VAL A 278 -11.95 -3.82 -4.56
N VAL A 279 -11.50 -5.06 -4.74
CA VAL A 279 -11.63 -5.78 -6.01
C VAL A 279 -13.07 -6.21 -6.24
N GLU A 280 -13.77 -6.70 -5.22
CA GLU A 280 -15.19 -7.02 -5.35
C GLU A 280 -16.01 -5.76 -5.56
N GLU A 281 -15.74 -4.72 -4.78
CA GLU A 281 -16.39 -3.42 -4.93
C GLU A 281 -16.27 -2.86 -6.36
N THR A 282 -15.09 -2.99 -7.00
CA THR A 282 -14.89 -2.58 -8.39
C THR A 282 -15.61 -3.51 -9.37
N ASN A 283 -15.56 -4.83 -9.16
CA ASN A 283 -16.19 -5.83 -10.04
C ASN A 283 -17.70 -5.77 -9.99
N SER A 284 -18.27 -5.36 -8.87
CA SER A 284 -19.71 -5.21 -8.67
C SER A 284 -20.34 -4.15 -9.58
N SER A 285 -19.55 -3.28 -10.22
CA SER A 285 -20.03 -2.39 -11.29
C SER A 285 -20.46 -3.15 -12.56
N GLY A 286 -20.08 -4.42 -12.72
CA GLY A 286 -20.50 -5.27 -13.83
C GLY A 286 -21.96 -5.71 -13.69
N PRO A 287 -22.80 -5.62 -14.77
CA PRO A 287 -24.23 -5.90 -14.69
C PRO A 287 -24.56 -7.35 -14.34
N ASP A 288 -23.65 -8.29 -14.62
CA ASP A 288 -23.83 -9.72 -14.41
C ASP A 288 -23.04 -10.26 -13.20
N TYR A 289 -22.47 -9.38 -12.38
CA TYR A 289 -21.69 -9.79 -11.21
C TYR A 289 -22.61 -10.11 -10.03
N PRO A 290 -22.60 -11.35 -9.51
CA PRO A 290 -23.36 -11.70 -8.30
C PRO A 290 -22.72 -11.02 -7.08
N CYS A 291 -23.36 -9.98 -6.60
CA CYS A 291 -22.80 -9.12 -5.54
C CYS A 291 -23.54 -9.26 -4.22
N CYS A 292 -22.90 -9.16 -3.07
CA CYS A 292 -21.48 -9.16 -2.81
C CYS A 292 -21.23 -10.13 -1.67
N THR A 293 -20.06 -10.74 -1.62
CA THR A 293 -19.76 -11.80 -0.65
C THR A 293 -18.48 -11.58 0.14
N PHE A 294 -17.68 -10.57 -0.19
CA PHE A 294 -16.46 -10.23 0.55
C PHE A 294 -16.79 -9.70 1.95
N ARG A 295 -15.99 -10.10 2.92
CA ARG A 295 -16.02 -9.59 4.30
C ARG A 295 -14.63 -9.12 4.71
N GLY A 296 -14.53 -7.94 5.33
CA GLY A 296 -13.31 -7.52 6.02
C GLY A 296 -12.91 -8.52 7.11
N SER A 297 -11.63 -8.63 7.39
CA SER A 297 -11.13 -9.50 8.47
C SER A 297 -9.79 -9.06 9.04
N ILE A 298 -9.49 -9.48 10.26
CA ILE A 298 -8.14 -9.54 10.83
C ILE A 298 -7.76 -11.01 10.98
N THR A 299 -6.54 -11.34 10.59
CA THR A 299 -5.97 -12.68 10.75
C THR A 299 -4.69 -12.59 11.59
N LYS A 300 -4.60 -13.37 12.67
CA LYS A 300 -3.37 -13.52 13.47
C LYS A 300 -2.57 -14.71 12.99
N LEU A 301 -1.26 -14.51 12.74
CA LEU A 301 -0.32 -15.57 12.35
C LEU A 301 0.85 -15.62 13.33
N ASP A 302 1.37 -16.83 13.52
CA ASP A 302 2.67 -17.06 14.16
C ASP A 302 3.81 -16.65 13.22
N VAL A 303 4.77 -15.85 13.67
CA VAL A 303 5.86 -15.32 12.84
C VAL A 303 6.81 -16.39 12.33
N ASN A 304 7.03 -17.48 13.08
CA ASN A 304 8.00 -18.52 12.74
C ASN A 304 7.48 -19.47 11.66
N SER A 305 6.19 -19.78 11.71
CA SER A 305 5.57 -20.79 10.83
C SER A 305 4.66 -20.21 9.77
N GLY A 306 4.17 -18.97 9.93
CA GLY A 306 3.11 -18.41 9.10
C GLY A 306 1.76 -19.09 9.31
N GLN A 307 1.61 -19.90 10.36
CA GLN A 307 0.36 -20.58 10.69
C GLN A 307 -0.69 -19.56 11.16
N ILE A 308 -1.91 -19.67 10.65
CA ILE A 308 -3.05 -18.89 11.13
C ILE A 308 -3.43 -19.41 12.52
N LEU A 309 -3.41 -18.52 13.51
CA LEU A 309 -3.81 -18.82 14.89
C LEU A 309 -5.30 -18.54 15.09
N TRP A 310 -5.78 -17.42 14.57
CA TRP A 310 -7.21 -17.10 14.48
C TRP A 310 -7.49 -16.15 13.32
N LYS A 311 -8.76 -16.11 12.88
CA LYS A 311 -9.26 -15.15 11.89
C LYS A 311 -10.65 -14.70 12.29
N THR A 312 -10.87 -13.40 12.36
CA THR A 312 -12.15 -12.79 12.69
C THR A 312 -12.64 -11.91 11.56
N TYR A 313 -13.84 -12.20 11.07
CA TYR A 313 -14.53 -11.39 10.07
C TYR A 313 -15.28 -10.22 10.72
N THR A 314 -15.38 -9.10 10.02
CA THR A 314 -16.08 -7.91 10.47
C THR A 314 -17.60 -8.05 10.45
N MET A 315 -18.13 -9.06 9.79
CA MET A 315 -19.58 -9.29 9.65
C MET A 315 -19.90 -10.77 9.44
N ASP A 316 -21.18 -11.11 9.58
CA ASP A 316 -21.69 -12.47 9.38
C ASP A 316 -21.49 -12.96 7.93
N GLU A 317 -21.60 -14.27 7.74
CA GLU A 317 -21.47 -14.89 6.42
C GLU A 317 -22.60 -14.43 5.48
N PRO A 318 -22.25 -13.93 4.27
CA PRO A 318 -23.23 -13.44 3.30
C PRO A 318 -24.24 -14.52 2.90
N GLN A 319 -25.52 -14.16 2.93
CA GLN A 319 -26.62 -15.04 2.52
C GLN A 319 -27.29 -14.49 1.24
N PRO A 320 -27.93 -15.34 0.42
CA PRO A 320 -28.75 -14.89 -0.70
C PRO A 320 -29.84 -13.94 -0.24
N ARG A 321 -29.99 -12.77 -0.91
CA ARG A 321 -30.97 -11.73 -0.57
C ARG A 321 -32.07 -11.55 -1.61
N GLY A 322 -32.03 -12.28 -2.71
CA GLY A 322 -32.94 -12.16 -3.83
C GLY A 322 -32.20 -11.86 -5.14
N LEU A 323 -32.94 -11.50 -6.17
CA LEU A 323 -32.39 -11.18 -7.48
C LEU A 323 -32.43 -9.67 -7.70
N SER A 324 -31.43 -9.14 -8.40
CA SER A 324 -31.47 -7.78 -8.95
C SER A 324 -32.54 -7.63 -10.03
N ASP A 325 -32.79 -6.41 -10.49
CA ASP A 325 -33.71 -6.13 -11.61
C ASP A 325 -33.30 -6.80 -12.93
N THR A 326 -32.01 -7.16 -13.06
CA THR A 326 -31.47 -7.90 -14.21
C THR A 326 -31.46 -9.42 -14.00
N GLY A 327 -31.95 -9.91 -12.86
CA GLY A 327 -32.01 -11.34 -12.52
C GLY A 327 -30.72 -11.93 -11.95
N VAL A 328 -29.77 -11.10 -11.51
CA VAL A 328 -28.52 -11.53 -10.88
C VAL A 328 -28.71 -11.74 -9.38
N GLN A 329 -28.13 -12.80 -8.82
CA GLN A 329 -28.23 -13.10 -7.39
C GLN A 329 -27.51 -12.04 -6.55
N LEU A 330 -28.19 -11.46 -5.59
CA LEU A 330 -27.64 -10.56 -4.58
C LEU A 330 -27.37 -11.32 -3.27
N TYR A 331 -26.29 -10.91 -2.59
CA TYR A 331 -25.86 -11.47 -1.31
C TYR A 331 -25.64 -10.36 -0.29
N GLY A 332 -25.59 -10.72 0.99
CA GLY A 332 -25.24 -9.82 2.09
C GLY A 332 -25.45 -10.46 3.48
N PRO A 333 -24.85 -9.85 4.53
CA PRO A 333 -24.04 -8.62 4.51
C PRO A 333 -22.68 -8.81 3.83
N SER A 334 -22.10 -7.73 3.31
CA SER A 334 -20.79 -7.74 2.66
C SER A 334 -20.10 -6.38 2.77
N GLY A 335 -18.77 -6.33 2.68
CA GLY A 335 -17.98 -5.12 2.81
C GLY A 335 -17.23 -5.02 4.13
N ALA A 336 -17.27 -3.86 4.78
CA ALA A 336 -16.54 -3.50 6.00
C ALA A 336 -15.07 -3.96 5.95
N GLY A 337 -14.41 -3.69 4.83
CA GLY A 337 -13.01 -4.02 4.59
C GLY A 337 -12.09 -3.28 5.55
N ILE A 338 -11.00 -3.94 5.96
CA ILE A 338 -9.96 -3.33 6.80
C ILE A 338 -8.74 -3.06 5.93
N TRP A 339 -8.42 -1.79 5.73
CA TRP A 339 -7.33 -1.35 4.85
C TRP A 339 -6.35 -0.37 5.51
N ASN A 340 -6.35 -0.36 6.84
CA ASN A 340 -5.40 0.31 7.73
C ASN A 340 -4.55 -0.71 8.49
N ALA A 341 -3.49 -0.26 9.16
CA ALA A 341 -2.69 -1.08 10.05
C ALA A 341 -3.38 -1.22 11.41
N PRO A 342 -3.53 -2.44 11.96
CA PRO A 342 -4.01 -2.62 13.32
C PRO A 342 -3.11 -1.92 14.35
N THR A 343 -3.72 -1.34 15.37
CA THR A 343 -3.04 -0.71 16.51
C THR A 343 -3.10 -1.64 17.72
N ILE A 344 -1.98 -1.84 18.38
CA ILE A 344 -1.90 -2.78 19.51
C ILE A 344 -1.87 -2.01 20.83
N ASP A 345 -2.66 -2.50 21.77
CA ASP A 345 -2.75 -2.06 23.16
C ASP A 345 -2.41 -3.24 24.08
N PRO A 346 -1.15 -3.42 24.42
CA PRO A 346 -0.73 -4.54 25.26
C PRO A 346 -1.26 -4.43 26.70
N ASP A 347 -1.47 -3.21 27.18
CA ASP A 347 -1.92 -2.99 28.56
C ASP A 347 -3.35 -3.49 28.79
N ARG A 348 -4.20 -3.43 27.73
CA ARG A 348 -5.57 -3.98 27.75
C ARG A 348 -5.70 -5.34 27.10
N GLY A 349 -4.66 -5.85 26.43
CA GLY A 349 -4.71 -7.05 25.60
C GLY A 349 -5.63 -6.88 24.39
N LEU A 350 -5.71 -5.67 23.82
CA LEU A 350 -6.61 -5.34 22.72
C LEU A 350 -5.87 -4.94 21.45
N LEU A 351 -6.53 -5.18 20.33
CA LEU A 351 -6.19 -4.65 19.01
C LEU A 351 -7.30 -3.69 18.58
N TYR A 352 -6.93 -2.53 18.05
CA TYR A 352 -7.88 -1.60 17.45
C TYR A 352 -7.68 -1.53 15.94
N THR A 353 -8.80 -1.51 15.22
CA THR A 353 -8.84 -1.34 13.78
C THR A 353 -10.06 -0.53 13.38
N ALA A 354 -10.12 -0.12 12.12
CA ALA A 354 -11.27 0.60 11.61
C ALA A 354 -11.66 0.08 10.22
N THR A 355 -12.94 0.19 9.89
CA THR A 355 -13.53 -0.45 8.72
C THR A 355 -14.03 0.56 7.68
N GLY A 356 -14.17 0.09 6.45
CA GLY A 356 -14.87 0.80 5.40
C GLY A 356 -16.37 0.49 5.37
N ASN A 357 -17.01 0.99 4.33
CA ASN A 357 -18.44 0.88 4.08
C ASN A 357 -18.93 -0.55 3.82
N ALA A 358 -20.23 -0.76 3.91
CA ALA A 358 -20.88 -1.97 3.41
C ALA A 358 -21.04 -1.92 1.87
N TYR A 359 -21.15 -3.09 1.21
CA TYR A 359 -21.30 -3.19 -0.26
C TYR A 359 -22.77 -3.39 -0.69
N GLY A 360 -23.71 -3.42 0.22
CA GLY A 360 -25.12 -3.58 -0.06
C GLY A 360 -25.99 -3.05 1.06
N ASP A 361 -27.29 -3.03 0.83
CA ASP A 361 -28.27 -2.62 1.83
C ASP A 361 -28.15 -3.42 3.12
N SER A 362 -28.61 -2.85 4.23
CA SER A 362 -28.47 -3.39 5.58
C SER A 362 -27.01 -3.37 6.06
N ALA A 363 -26.37 -2.20 5.98
CA ALA A 363 -25.05 -1.98 6.52
C ALA A 363 -25.00 -2.38 8.01
N PRO A 364 -24.18 -3.36 8.41
CA PRO A 364 -24.05 -3.78 9.81
C PRO A 364 -23.33 -2.70 10.62
N ILE A 365 -23.46 -2.75 11.94
CA ILE A 365 -22.81 -1.79 12.86
C ILE A 365 -21.28 -1.81 12.78
N THR A 366 -20.71 -2.81 12.12
CA THR A 366 -19.27 -2.98 11.90
C THR A 366 -18.77 -2.32 10.63
N SER A 367 -19.63 -1.69 9.80
CA SER A 367 -19.20 -0.83 8.71
C SER A 367 -18.98 0.60 9.20
N ASP A 368 -18.00 1.29 8.63
CA ASP A 368 -17.59 2.65 9.02
C ASP A 368 -17.43 2.81 10.54
N ALA A 369 -16.78 1.84 11.14
CA ALA A 369 -16.69 1.65 12.57
C ALA A 369 -15.23 1.54 13.04
N ILE A 370 -15.01 1.88 14.31
CA ILE A 370 -13.80 1.57 15.04
C ILE A 370 -14.11 0.34 15.90
N ILE A 371 -13.26 -0.67 15.83
CA ILE A 371 -13.46 -1.98 16.43
C ILE A 371 -12.29 -2.31 17.33
N ALA A 372 -12.59 -2.77 18.56
CA ALA A 372 -11.62 -3.43 19.43
C ALA A 372 -11.80 -4.93 19.39
N MET A 373 -10.69 -5.65 19.26
CA MET A 373 -10.64 -7.11 19.31
C MET A 373 -9.67 -7.57 20.38
N ASP A 374 -9.97 -8.68 21.01
CA ASP A 374 -9.06 -9.34 21.96
C ASP A 374 -7.84 -9.89 21.22
N LEU A 375 -6.62 -9.60 21.68
CA LEU A 375 -5.36 -9.99 21.03
C LEU A 375 -5.17 -11.52 21.00
N GLU A 376 -5.68 -12.23 21.98
CA GLU A 376 -5.45 -13.68 22.10
C GLU A 376 -6.48 -14.48 21.32
N THR A 377 -7.75 -14.10 21.42
CA THR A 377 -8.87 -14.86 20.85
C THR A 377 -9.37 -14.32 19.52
N GLY A 378 -9.12 -13.04 19.22
CA GLY A 378 -9.67 -12.33 18.07
C GLY A 378 -11.15 -11.95 18.23
N GLU A 379 -11.77 -12.19 19.40
CA GLU A 379 -13.17 -11.82 19.63
C GLU A 379 -13.36 -10.30 19.60
N ILE A 380 -14.45 -9.83 18.98
CA ILE A 380 -14.82 -8.42 18.98
C ILE A 380 -15.33 -8.05 20.38
N VAL A 381 -14.63 -7.12 21.04
CA VAL A 381 -14.94 -6.66 22.39
C VAL A 381 -15.93 -5.51 22.37
N TRP A 382 -15.73 -4.54 21.48
CA TRP A 382 -16.67 -3.45 21.27
C TRP A 382 -16.58 -2.89 19.83
N VAL A 383 -17.65 -2.24 19.40
CA VAL A 383 -17.78 -1.60 18.10
C VAL A 383 -18.38 -0.20 18.27
N ASN A 384 -17.78 0.81 17.64
CA ASN A 384 -18.34 2.16 17.54
C ASN A 384 -18.48 2.54 16.08
N GLN A 385 -19.70 2.47 15.55
CA GLN A 385 -20.03 2.93 14.21
C GLN A 385 -20.13 4.45 14.17
N MET A 386 -19.34 5.10 13.32
CA MET A 386 -19.33 6.56 13.19
C MET A 386 -20.28 7.05 12.09
N THR A 387 -20.49 6.24 11.05
CA THR A 387 -21.40 6.56 9.96
C THR A 387 -22.34 5.38 9.71
N PRO A 388 -23.56 5.40 10.25
CA PRO A 388 -24.53 4.35 10.00
C PRO A 388 -25.09 4.42 8.57
N ASN A 389 -25.48 3.27 8.03
CA ASN A 389 -26.11 3.11 6.71
C ASN A 389 -25.24 3.57 5.53
N ASP A 390 -23.92 3.55 5.67
CA ASP A 390 -23.03 3.76 4.53
C ASP A 390 -22.93 2.46 3.72
N ALA A 391 -23.72 2.37 2.67
CA ALA A 391 -23.68 1.29 1.69
C ALA A 391 -23.27 1.85 0.34
N PHE A 392 -22.08 1.48 -0.13
CA PHE A 392 -21.51 2.02 -1.37
C PHE A 392 -20.73 0.95 -2.15
N ILE A 393 -20.80 0.99 -3.48
CA ILE A 393 -19.91 0.28 -4.39
C ILE A 393 -19.50 1.19 -5.55
N THR A 394 -18.28 0.99 -6.05
CA THR A 394 -17.77 1.72 -7.21
C THR A 394 -18.63 1.47 -8.44
N GLY A 395 -19.01 2.50 -9.15
CA GLY A 395 -19.90 2.40 -10.32
C GLY A 395 -21.36 2.71 -10.03
N CYS A 396 -21.75 2.91 -8.77
CA CYS A 396 -23.03 3.48 -8.41
C CYS A 396 -22.91 5.00 -8.29
N SER A 397 -23.90 5.73 -8.80
CA SER A 397 -23.93 7.19 -8.79
C SER A 397 -25.23 7.70 -8.18
N ARG A 398 -25.13 8.71 -7.32
CA ARG A 398 -26.30 9.42 -6.78
C ARG A 398 -27.12 10.13 -7.85
N ASN A 399 -26.51 10.39 -9.01
CA ASN A 399 -27.16 11.05 -10.14
C ASN A 399 -27.82 10.04 -11.11
N GLY A 400 -27.74 8.73 -10.84
CA GLY A 400 -28.33 7.69 -11.68
C GLY A 400 -27.54 7.36 -12.96
N ASP A 401 -26.38 7.95 -13.17
CA ASP A 401 -25.58 7.78 -14.40
C ASP A 401 -24.77 6.47 -14.42
N GLY A 402 -24.68 5.78 -13.30
CA GLY A 402 -23.95 4.51 -13.13
C GLY A 402 -24.89 3.48 -12.49
N ASN A 403 -25.69 2.80 -13.28
CA ASN A 403 -26.58 1.75 -12.77
C ASN A 403 -25.94 0.39 -12.96
N SER A 404 -25.17 -0.05 -11.96
CA SER A 404 -25.00 -1.47 -11.73
C SER A 404 -26.28 -2.06 -11.15
N ALA A 405 -26.68 -3.23 -11.62
CA ALA A 405 -27.77 -4.01 -11.03
C ALA A 405 -27.55 -4.34 -9.53
N ASN A 406 -26.34 -4.11 -9.04
CA ASN A 406 -25.89 -4.38 -7.70
C ASN A 406 -25.92 -3.15 -6.77
N CYS A 407 -26.31 -1.98 -7.28
CA CYS A 407 -26.33 -0.75 -6.48
C CYS A 407 -27.25 -0.88 -5.25
N PRO A 408 -26.78 -0.42 -4.08
CA PRO A 408 -27.68 -0.29 -2.92
C PRO A 408 -28.89 0.58 -3.25
N ILE A 409 -30.04 0.26 -2.66
CA ILE A 409 -31.28 1.02 -2.81
C ILE A 409 -31.08 2.46 -2.32
N GLU A 410 -30.40 2.60 -1.18
CA GLU A 410 -29.97 3.89 -0.65
C GLU A 410 -28.44 3.95 -0.67
N LEU A 411 -27.90 4.73 -1.61
CA LEU A 411 -26.46 4.89 -1.75
C LEU A 411 -25.90 5.76 -0.63
N GLY A 412 -24.98 5.20 0.14
CA GLY A 412 -24.30 5.85 1.24
C GLY A 412 -23.24 6.88 0.79
N PRO A 413 -22.63 7.61 1.74
CA PRO A 413 -21.70 8.71 1.44
C PRO A 413 -20.28 8.26 1.03
N ASP A 414 -19.91 7.01 1.19
CA ASP A 414 -18.52 6.49 0.97
C ASP A 414 -17.51 7.20 1.88
N VAL A 415 -17.64 7.01 3.18
CA VAL A 415 -16.82 7.72 4.17
C VAL A 415 -15.97 6.80 5.06
N ASP A 416 -15.42 5.78 4.46
CA ASP A 416 -14.54 4.81 5.12
C ASP A 416 -13.52 5.39 6.10
N PHE A 417 -13.01 4.52 6.97
CA PHE A 417 -11.76 4.70 7.69
C PHE A 417 -10.60 4.03 6.94
N SER A 418 -9.76 4.83 6.31
CA SER A 418 -8.53 4.36 5.66
C SER A 418 -7.28 4.49 6.54
N ALA A 419 -7.33 5.37 7.54
CA ALA A 419 -6.26 5.60 8.49
C ALA A 419 -6.28 4.57 9.62
N SER A 420 -5.11 4.30 10.21
CA SER A 420 -4.98 3.51 11.44
C SER A 420 -5.44 4.32 12.64
N PRO A 421 -6.15 3.75 13.60
CA PRO A 421 -6.33 4.36 14.90
C PRO A 421 -4.97 4.63 15.57
N ILE A 422 -4.82 5.74 16.26
CA ILE A 422 -3.62 6.08 17.03
C ILE A 422 -3.94 5.97 18.51
N LEU A 423 -3.24 5.09 19.22
CA LEU A 423 -3.31 5.02 20.67
C LEU A 423 -2.30 5.99 21.29
N THR A 424 -2.78 6.95 22.05
CA THR A 424 -1.95 8.02 22.60
C THR A 424 -2.46 8.47 23.97
N SER A 425 -1.66 9.30 24.65
CA SER A 425 -2.04 9.86 25.95
C SER A 425 -1.92 11.39 25.92
N THR A 426 -2.85 12.06 26.57
CA THR A 426 -2.79 13.49 26.86
C THR A 426 -1.81 13.78 28.01
N SER A 427 -1.45 15.03 28.20
CA SER A 427 -0.50 15.45 29.25
C SER A 427 -0.99 15.18 30.69
N ASP A 428 -2.30 15.06 30.89
CA ASP A 428 -2.93 14.69 32.15
C ASP A 428 -3.06 13.16 32.34
N GLY A 429 -2.54 12.37 31.41
CA GLY A 429 -2.52 10.91 31.46
C GLY A 429 -3.80 10.21 30.97
N ARG A 430 -4.76 10.95 30.42
CA ARG A 430 -5.93 10.35 29.79
C ARG A 430 -5.54 9.74 28.45
N GLU A 431 -5.89 8.48 28.23
CA GLU A 431 -5.63 7.81 26.97
C GLU A 431 -6.76 8.03 25.96
N LEU A 432 -6.39 8.13 24.69
CA LEU A 432 -7.28 8.36 23.58
C LEU A 432 -6.90 7.47 22.38
N LEU A 433 -7.92 7.02 21.64
CA LEU A 433 -7.79 6.51 20.29
C LEU A 433 -8.20 7.64 19.33
N VAL A 434 -7.26 8.12 18.52
CA VAL A 434 -7.50 9.24 17.61
C VAL A 434 -7.44 8.74 16.16
N ILE A 435 -8.41 9.11 15.33
CA ILE A 435 -8.49 8.64 13.94
C ILE A 435 -9.24 9.64 13.05
N PRO A 436 -8.74 9.93 11.84
CA PRO A 436 -9.47 10.71 10.83
C PRO A 436 -10.32 9.79 9.96
N GLN A 437 -11.40 10.32 9.40
CA GLN A 437 -12.34 9.64 8.50
C GLN A 437 -12.47 10.40 7.17
N LYS A 438 -12.79 9.70 6.09
CA LYS A 438 -13.10 10.29 4.77
C LYS A 438 -14.25 11.33 4.82
N SER A 439 -15.11 11.28 5.84
CA SER A 439 -16.18 12.24 6.06
C SER A 439 -15.70 13.69 6.29
N GLY A 440 -14.40 13.87 6.54
CA GLY A 440 -13.83 15.15 6.96
C GLY A 440 -13.84 15.34 8.46
N MET A 441 -14.18 14.33 9.22
CA MET A 441 -14.14 14.33 10.68
C MET A 441 -12.86 13.68 11.19
N ALA A 442 -12.29 14.21 12.25
CA ALA A 442 -11.36 13.53 13.14
C ALA A 442 -12.09 13.19 14.44
N HIS A 443 -11.85 11.99 14.95
CA HIS A 443 -12.52 11.45 16.14
C HIS A 443 -11.48 11.10 17.20
N ALA A 444 -11.82 11.29 18.47
CA ALA A 444 -11.12 10.70 19.59
C ALA A 444 -12.09 9.89 20.44
N LEU A 445 -11.70 8.68 20.79
CA LEU A 445 -12.47 7.75 21.60
C LEU A 445 -11.70 7.43 22.88
N ASP A 446 -12.42 7.14 23.94
CA ASP A 446 -11.86 6.70 25.22
C ASP A 446 -11.74 5.17 25.26
N PRO A 447 -10.53 4.59 25.16
CA PRO A 447 -10.35 3.14 25.19
C PRO A 447 -10.73 2.52 26.53
N ASN A 448 -10.72 3.30 27.65
CA ASN A 448 -11.12 2.84 28.97
C ASN A 448 -12.65 2.77 29.16
N ASN A 449 -13.40 3.35 28.21
CA ASN A 449 -14.86 3.38 28.26
C ASN A 449 -15.48 2.78 26.98
N ASN A 450 -15.04 1.58 26.59
CA ASN A 450 -15.50 0.85 25.40
C ASN A 450 -15.53 1.72 24.12
N GLY A 451 -14.52 2.58 23.95
CA GLY A 451 -14.42 3.46 22.81
C GLY A 451 -15.45 4.59 22.77
N ALA A 452 -16.00 5.00 23.91
CA ALA A 452 -16.94 6.12 23.95
C ALA A 452 -16.31 7.39 23.34
N LEU A 453 -17.10 8.14 22.56
CA LEU A 453 -16.64 9.34 21.90
C LEU A 453 -16.20 10.39 22.94
N ALA A 454 -14.94 10.83 22.87
CA ALA A 454 -14.38 11.89 23.71
C ALA A 454 -14.53 13.27 23.04
N TRP A 455 -14.17 13.37 21.77
CA TRP A 455 -14.36 14.57 20.97
C TRP A 455 -14.39 14.26 19.46
N GLN A 456 -14.93 15.20 18.71
CA GLN A 456 -14.90 15.23 17.25
C GLN A 456 -14.43 16.61 16.77
N TYR A 457 -13.67 16.63 15.69
CA TYR A 457 -13.21 17.85 15.04
C TYR A 457 -13.52 17.80 13.54
N TYR A 458 -14.13 18.86 13.02
CA TYR A 458 -14.43 18.99 11.60
C TYR A 458 -13.24 19.57 10.84
N VAL A 459 -12.66 18.80 9.94
CA VAL A 459 -11.48 19.18 9.15
C VAL A 459 -11.89 19.84 7.85
N ALA A 460 -12.80 19.22 7.07
CA ALA A 460 -13.22 19.68 5.77
C ALA A 460 -14.51 18.99 5.30
N PRO A 461 -15.31 19.62 4.40
CA PRO A 461 -16.57 19.07 3.93
C PRO A 461 -16.40 17.93 2.90
N GLY A 462 -17.33 16.97 2.95
CA GLY A 462 -17.54 15.98 1.90
C GLY A 462 -16.72 14.70 2.02
N SER A 463 -17.15 13.68 1.27
CA SER A 463 -16.43 12.43 1.11
C SER A 463 -15.03 12.71 0.56
N ALA A 464 -14.06 11.99 1.04
CA ALA A 464 -12.68 12.13 0.62
C ALA A 464 -11.98 13.45 1.02
N SER A 465 -12.50 14.17 1.99
CA SER A 465 -11.99 15.48 2.41
C SER A 465 -11.15 15.44 3.68
N GLY A 466 -11.27 14.41 4.50
CA GLY A 466 -10.49 14.25 5.73
C GLY A 466 -9.07 13.72 5.52
N GLY A 467 -8.36 13.50 6.59
CA GLY A 467 -7.04 12.88 6.60
C GLY A 467 -7.08 11.42 6.18
N TRP A 468 -7.03 11.17 4.91
CA TRP A 468 -7.31 9.87 4.32
C TRP A 468 -6.43 8.77 4.87
N TRP A 469 -5.13 8.96 4.82
CA TRP A 469 -4.21 7.85 5.09
C TRP A 469 -3.62 7.87 6.49
N GLY A 470 -3.62 9.00 7.18
CA GLY A 470 -3.15 9.03 8.56
C GLY A 470 -2.89 10.43 9.10
N MET A 471 -3.22 10.58 10.38
CA MET A 471 -2.79 11.69 11.19
C MET A 471 -1.47 11.36 11.87
N SER A 472 -0.91 12.37 12.56
CA SER A 472 0.20 12.22 13.50
C SER A 472 -0.17 12.84 14.84
N VAL A 473 0.38 12.28 15.92
CA VAL A 473 0.19 12.83 17.27
C VAL A 473 1.55 12.97 17.95
N ALA A 474 1.85 14.20 18.40
CA ALA A 474 3.07 14.53 19.11
C ALA A 474 2.84 15.72 20.04
N ASP A 475 3.52 15.75 21.18
CA ASP A 475 3.58 16.89 22.11
C ASP A 475 2.21 17.49 22.46
N GLY A 476 1.20 16.65 22.67
CA GLY A 476 -0.17 17.07 23.02
C GLY A 476 -0.99 17.63 21.86
N MET A 477 -0.50 17.50 20.63
CA MET A 477 -1.15 17.94 19.41
C MET A 477 -1.43 16.75 18.46
N ALA A 478 -2.53 16.86 17.73
CA ALA A 478 -2.85 15.98 16.61
C ALA A 478 -2.81 16.79 15.30
N TYR A 479 -2.19 16.24 14.26
CA TYR A 479 -2.03 16.89 12.96
C TYR A 479 -2.72 16.08 11.88
N VAL A 480 -3.52 16.74 11.04
CA VAL A 480 -4.26 16.10 9.97
C VAL A 480 -4.16 16.90 8.68
N GLY A 481 -3.77 16.24 7.59
CA GLY A 481 -3.79 16.81 6.25
C GLY A 481 -5.20 16.79 5.65
N VAL A 482 -5.52 17.79 4.84
CA VAL A 482 -6.82 17.93 4.19
C VAL A 482 -6.76 17.30 2.79
N GLY A 483 -7.45 16.17 2.59
CA GLY A 483 -7.72 15.58 1.30
C GLY A 483 -8.64 16.48 0.45
N GLY A 484 -9.62 15.91 -0.20
CA GLY A 484 -10.66 16.69 -0.90
C GLY A 484 -10.55 16.65 -2.41
N TYR A 485 -10.65 15.45 -2.94
CA TYR A 485 -10.59 15.24 -4.38
C TYR A 485 -11.72 15.89 -5.18
N GLY A 486 -12.86 16.15 -4.55
CA GLY A 486 -14.02 16.82 -5.17
C GLY A 486 -13.95 18.35 -5.16
N ASN A 487 -13.08 18.95 -4.35
CA ASN A 487 -12.96 20.40 -4.22
C ASN A 487 -11.52 20.84 -4.60
N PRO A 488 -11.33 21.59 -5.69
CA PRO A 488 -10.00 22.04 -6.13
C PRO A 488 -9.33 23.00 -5.14
N ASP A 489 -10.10 23.70 -4.32
CA ASP A 489 -9.61 24.66 -3.31
C ASP A 489 -9.35 23.99 -1.95
N SER A 490 -9.50 22.66 -1.86
CA SER A 490 -9.22 21.89 -0.66
C SER A 490 -7.72 21.65 -0.49
N GLY A 491 -7.28 21.56 0.74
CA GLY A 491 -5.88 21.28 1.10
C GLY A 491 -5.52 21.95 2.42
N GLY A 492 -4.26 21.83 2.80
CA GLY A 492 -3.74 22.38 4.04
C GLY A 492 -3.61 21.34 5.16
N VAL A 493 -3.22 21.82 6.32
CA VAL A 493 -3.00 21.01 7.53
C VAL A 493 -3.67 21.67 8.72
N HIS A 494 -4.31 20.88 9.57
CA HIS A 494 -4.88 21.35 10.82
C HIS A 494 -4.06 20.83 12.00
N GLY A 495 -3.75 21.73 12.96
CA GLY A 495 -3.25 21.41 14.29
C GLY A 495 -4.40 21.46 15.30
N ILE A 496 -4.59 20.35 16.02
CA ILE A 496 -5.70 20.12 16.95
C ILE A 496 -5.11 19.85 18.33
N GLU A 497 -5.60 20.50 19.38
CA GLU A 497 -5.22 20.16 20.74
C GLU A 497 -5.78 18.78 21.12
N LEU A 498 -4.90 17.85 21.46
CA LEU A 498 -5.25 16.45 21.71
C LEU A 498 -6.24 16.28 22.87
N ALA A 499 -6.09 17.06 23.92
CA ALA A 499 -6.91 16.90 25.12
C ALA A 499 -8.37 17.32 24.93
N SER A 500 -8.62 18.39 24.18
CA SER A 500 -9.95 18.98 23.99
C SER A 500 -10.57 18.75 22.62
N GLY A 501 -9.77 18.41 21.61
CA GLY A 501 -10.20 18.37 20.22
C GLY A 501 -10.41 19.75 19.58
N GLN A 502 -9.94 20.83 20.21
CA GLN A 502 -10.05 22.16 19.65
C GLN A 502 -8.98 22.41 18.59
N GLY A 503 -9.37 23.04 17.47
CA GLY A 503 -8.42 23.51 16.47
C GLY A 503 -7.57 24.64 17.03
N VAL A 504 -6.24 24.50 16.95
CA VAL A 504 -5.27 25.50 17.40
C VAL A 504 -4.88 26.40 16.24
N TRP A 505 -4.58 25.79 15.09
CA TRP A 505 -4.24 26.50 13.87
C TRP A 505 -4.67 25.72 12.62
N VAL A 506 -4.79 26.43 11.51
CA VAL A 506 -5.08 25.88 10.19
C VAL A 506 -4.09 26.51 9.20
N ALA A 507 -3.22 25.68 8.63
CA ALA A 507 -2.43 26.07 7.47
C ALA A 507 -3.29 25.97 6.22
N PRO A 508 -3.45 27.04 5.43
CA PRO A 508 -4.26 27.01 4.21
C PRO A 508 -3.58 26.18 3.10
N PRO A 509 -4.32 25.83 2.02
CA PRO A 509 -3.72 25.32 0.80
C PRO A 509 -2.58 26.22 0.31
N GLN A 510 -1.46 25.61 -0.09
CA GLN A 510 -0.30 26.33 -0.57
C GLN A 510 -0.32 26.49 -2.09
N ASP A 511 0.46 27.44 -2.62
CA ASP A 511 0.67 27.61 -4.05
C ASP A 511 1.18 26.30 -4.70
N LEU A 512 0.63 25.99 -5.88
CA LEU A 512 0.92 24.76 -6.58
C LEU A 512 2.34 24.75 -7.17
N LEU A 513 3.06 23.63 -6.99
CA LEU A 513 4.37 23.39 -7.60
C LEU A 513 4.25 22.80 -9.01
N CYS A 514 3.14 22.13 -9.33
CA CYS A 514 2.85 21.66 -10.68
C CYS A 514 2.14 22.77 -11.50
N GLN A 515 2.32 22.77 -12.81
CA GLN A 515 1.76 23.85 -13.64
C GLN A 515 0.32 23.59 -14.07
N THR A 516 0.00 22.39 -14.54
CA THR A 516 -1.34 22.01 -15.01
C THR A 516 -1.45 20.47 -15.07
N GLY A 517 -2.69 19.98 -15.17
CA GLY A 517 -2.95 18.57 -15.42
C GLY A 517 -3.72 17.87 -14.29
N ARG A 518 -4.10 16.64 -14.57
CA ARG A 518 -4.82 15.80 -13.63
C ARG A 518 -3.98 15.59 -12.37
N GLY A 519 -4.59 15.78 -11.20
CA GLY A 519 -3.91 15.62 -9.91
C GLY A 519 -3.05 16.81 -9.47
N CYS A 520 -2.93 17.88 -10.26
CA CYS A 520 -2.27 19.11 -9.84
C CYS A 520 -3.20 19.89 -8.90
N ARG A 521 -3.12 19.61 -7.60
CA ARG A 521 -3.99 20.16 -6.55
C ARG A 521 -3.20 20.32 -5.24
N ALA A 522 -3.63 21.25 -4.40
CA ALA A 522 -3.03 21.48 -3.08
C ALA A 522 -3.50 20.46 -2.01
N THR A 523 -4.29 19.46 -2.38
CA THR A 523 -4.83 18.47 -1.44
C THR A 523 -3.74 17.61 -0.82
N GLN A 524 -3.86 17.33 0.47
CA GLN A 524 -2.88 16.60 1.29
C GLN A 524 -3.50 15.32 1.85
N SER A 525 -3.63 14.30 1.00
CA SER A 525 -4.21 13.00 1.36
C SER A 525 -3.21 12.04 2.02
N ALA A 526 -1.91 12.21 1.76
CA ALA A 526 -0.86 11.37 2.34
C ALA A 526 -0.83 11.46 3.87
N ALA A 527 -0.41 10.39 4.52
CA ALA A 527 -0.19 10.39 5.96
C ALA A 527 0.86 11.43 6.36
N VAL A 528 0.59 12.16 7.43
CA VAL A 528 1.53 13.16 7.98
C VAL A 528 2.50 12.51 8.97
N THR A 529 3.63 13.14 9.22
CA THR A 529 4.64 12.65 10.17
C THR A 529 5.17 13.81 11.00
N ALA A 530 5.04 13.72 12.32
CA ALA A 530 5.53 14.74 13.23
C ALA A 530 7.00 14.50 13.61
N ILE A 531 7.69 15.61 13.80
CA ILE A 531 9.05 15.71 14.37
C ILE A 531 9.02 16.79 15.46
N PRO A 532 10.04 16.93 16.30
CA PRO A 532 10.08 17.99 17.30
C PRO A 532 9.84 19.38 16.68
N GLY A 533 8.76 20.04 17.10
CA GLY A 533 8.37 21.38 16.67
C GLY A 533 7.82 21.51 15.25
N ALA A 534 7.65 20.41 14.48
CA ALA A 534 7.13 20.52 13.12
C ALA A 534 6.42 19.25 12.63
N VAL A 535 5.72 19.36 11.48
CA VAL A 535 5.03 18.23 10.84
C VAL A 535 5.25 18.23 9.33
N PHE A 536 5.64 17.09 8.79
CA PHE A 536 5.72 16.82 7.34
C PHE A 536 4.34 16.51 6.77
N SER A 537 4.01 17.11 5.65
CA SER A 537 2.82 16.78 4.87
C SER A 537 3.08 16.90 3.37
N GLY A 538 2.81 15.82 2.65
CA GLY A 538 2.92 15.77 1.19
C GLY A 538 1.60 16.11 0.51
N SER A 539 1.65 16.79 -0.63
CA SER A 539 0.45 17.19 -1.37
C SER A 539 0.38 16.61 -2.79
N ALA A 540 -0.80 16.63 -3.37
CA ALA A 540 -1.04 16.09 -4.71
C ALA A 540 -0.34 16.89 -5.82
N ASP A 541 0.09 18.12 -5.55
CA ASP A 541 0.91 18.94 -6.46
C ASP A 541 2.36 18.46 -6.61
N GLY A 542 2.77 17.39 -5.88
CA GLY A 542 4.14 16.87 -5.86
C GLY A 542 5.05 17.61 -4.86
N GLY A 543 4.48 18.48 -4.04
CA GLY A 543 5.20 19.19 -2.98
C GLY A 543 5.23 18.44 -1.65
N MET A 544 6.42 18.26 -1.08
CA MET A 544 6.58 17.92 0.32
C MET A 544 6.83 19.21 1.11
N ARG A 545 6.06 19.42 2.15
CA ARG A 545 6.17 20.62 2.99
C ARG A 545 6.32 20.24 4.45
N VAL A 546 7.02 21.08 5.20
CA VAL A 546 7.14 20.97 6.65
C VAL A 546 6.50 22.22 7.26
N TYR A 547 5.58 22.01 8.16
CA TYR A 547 4.82 23.04 8.84
C TYR A 547 5.27 23.15 10.30
N SER A 548 5.36 24.37 10.81
CA SER A 548 5.57 24.64 12.24
C SER A 548 4.45 24.03 13.07
N ALA A 549 4.79 23.30 14.12
CA ALA A 549 3.82 22.76 15.08
C ALA A 549 3.12 23.86 15.90
N GLU A 550 3.73 25.03 16.01
CA GLU A 550 3.23 26.16 16.82
C GLU A 550 2.12 26.92 16.09
N ASP A 551 2.31 27.26 14.80
CA ASP A 551 1.43 28.19 14.09
C ASP A 551 1.08 27.78 12.64
N GLY A 552 1.52 26.61 12.20
CA GLY A 552 1.22 26.06 10.87
C GLY A 552 1.96 26.75 9.70
N LYS A 553 2.94 27.62 9.97
CA LYS A 553 3.75 28.24 8.91
C LYS A 553 4.62 27.21 8.23
N VAL A 554 4.81 27.35 6.91
CA VAL A 554 5.72 26.51 6.14
C VAL A 554 7.17 26.86 6.48
N LEU A 555 7.92 25.87 6.98
CA LEU A 555 9.34 25.98 7.33
C LEU A 555 10.26 25.51 6.20
N TRP A 556 9.81 24.54 5.40
CA TRP A 556 10.58 23.94 4.33
C TRP A 556 9.66 23.39 3.23
N THR A 557 10.12 23.43 1.98
CA THR A 557 9.39 22.90 0.82
C THR A 557 10.36 22.23 -0.14
N PHE A 558 9.95 21.09 -0.72
CA PHE A 558 10.67 20.40 -1.77
C PHE A 558 9.73 19.99 -2.91
N ASP A 559 10.12 20.31 -4.14
CA ASP A 559 9.40 19.93 -5.37
C ASP A 559 9.93 18.61 -5.90
N THR A 560 9.07 17.56 -5.93
CA THR A 560 9.43 16.24 -6.46
C THR A 560 9.10 16.07 -7.94
N ASN A 561 8.48 17.06 -8.60
CA ASN A 561 8.00 16.94 -9.98
C ASN A 561 9.11 16.84 -11.06
N PRO A 562 10.30 17.44 -10.91
CA PRO A 562 11.36 17.28 -11.88
C PRO A 562 11.81 15.82 -12.04
N GLN A 563 12.49 15.53 -13.14
CA GLN A 563 13.29 14.31 -13.26
C GLN A 563 14.55 14.42 -12.40
N PHE A 564 14.94 13.32 -11.79
CA PHE A 564 16.11 13.22 -10.92
C PHE A 564 17.10 12.18 -11.45
N GLU A 565 18.39 12.48 -11.29
CA GLU A 565 19.42 11.45 -11.40
C GLU A 565 19.26 10.46 -10.25
N THR A 566 19.31 9.17 -10.57
CA THR A 566 19.10 8.10 -9.60
C THR A 566 20.36 7.29 -9.40
N ILE A 567 20.52 6.80 -8.18
CA ILE A 567 21.67 5.97 -7.82
C ILE A 567 21.65 4.57 -8.46
N ASN A 568 20.49 4.11 -8.93
CA ASN A 568 20.31 2.80 -9.56
C ASN A 568 20.09 2.86 -11.09
N GLY A 569 20.25 4.03 -11.71
CA GLY A 569 20.18 4.21 -13.16
C GLY A 569 18.77 4.07 -13.77
N VAL A 570 17.73 3.92 -12.95
CA VAL A 570 16.33 3.92 -13.39
C VAL A 570 15.84 5.36 -13.45
N GLU A 571 15.41 5.83 -14.60
CA GLU A 571 14.82 7.17 -14.72
C GLU A 571 13.67 7.34 -13.70
N ALA A 572 13.70 8.41 -12.92
CA ALA A 572 12.70 8.68 -11.92
C ALA A 572 12.29 10.14 -11.85
N GLN A 573 11.01 10.31 -11.58
CA GLN A 573 10.40 11.59 -11.20
C GLN A 573 9.41 11.33 -10.08
N GLY A 574 9.17 12.33 -9.26
CA GLY A 574 8.05 12.29 -8.32
C GLY A 574 6.73 12.63 -8.99
N GLY A 575 5.68 12.60 -8.21
CA GLY A 575 4.32 12.92 -8.61
C GLY A 575 3.51 13.31 -7.38
N SER A 576 2.22 13.00 -7.35
CA SER A 576 1.39 13.30 -6.19
C SER A 576 1.80 12.46 -4.98
N PHE A 577 1.81 13.06 -3.80
CA PHE A 577 1.87 12.32 -2.54
C PHE A 577 0.50 11.77 -2.18
N ASP A 578 0.46 10.48 -1.85
CA ASP A 578 -0.75 9.78 -1.41
C ASP A 578 -0.37 8.49 -0.65
N ALA A 579 -1.19 8.06 0.29
CA ALA A 579 -0.98 6.93 1.18
C ALA A 579 0.20 7.10 2.14
N SER A 580 1.42 6.66 1.78
CA SER A 580 2.58 6.72 2.66
C SER A 580 3.00 8.15 2.99
N GLY A 581 3.36 8.37 4.26
CA GLY A 581 4.00 9.60 4.70
C GLY A 581 5.51 9.44 4.81
N PRO A 582 6.24 10.52 5.11
CA PRO A 582 7.67 10.45 5.35
C PRO A 582 8.03 9.55 6.53
N VAL A 583 9.16 8.87 6.41
CA VAL A 583 9.82 8.08 7.46
C VAL A 583 11.06 8.83 7.90
N VAL A 584 11.20 9.08 9.19
CA VAL A 584 12.32 9.87 9.74
C VAL A 584 13.08 9.01 10.75
N VAL A 585 14.35 8.75 10.48
CA VAL A 585 15.22 7.89 11.31
C VAL A 585 16.67 8.34 11.21
N ASP A 586 17.35 8.49 12.34
CA ASP A 586 18.81 8.72 12.43
C ASP A 586 19.30 9.89 11.55
N GLY A 587 18.63 11.05 11.64
CA GLY A 587 18.95 12.25 10.86
C GLY A 587 18.58 12.19 9.38
N MET A 588 17.94 11.12 8.94
CA MET A 588 17.50 10.90 7.55
C MET A 588 15.98 10.98 7.43
N VAL A 589 15.53 11.46 6.27
CA VAL A 589 14.12 11.47 5.87
C VAL A 589 13.94 10.72 4.57
N TYR A 590 13.03 9.75 4.54
CA TYR A 590 12.69 8.96 3.35
C TYR A 590 11.25 9.18 2.94
N MET A 591 11.00 9.36 1.65
CA MET A 591 9.64 9.54 1.14
C MET A 591 9.46 9.00 -0.27
N LEU A 592 8.28 8.42 -0.50
CA LEU A 592 7.83 7.96 -1.81
C LEU A 592 6.97 9.03 -2.46
N SER A 593 7.18 9.29 -3.74
CA SER A 593 6.39 10.27 -4.50
C SER A 593 5.92 9.69 -5.83
N GLY A 594 4.61 9.73 -6.04
CA GLY A 594 3.88 9.24 -7.20
C GLY A 594 2.50 8.68 -6.82
N ASN A 595 1.46 9.01 -7.60
CA ASN A 595 0.13 8.43 -7.45
C ASN A 595 -0.65 8.53 -8.76
N CYS A 596 -0.54 7.49 -9.60
CA CYS A 596 -1.22 7.51 -10.90
C CYS A 596 -2.74 7.37 -10.81
N CYS A 597 -3.33 7.62 -11.91
CA CYS A 597 -4.48 6.97 -12.55
C CYS A 597 -5.86 7.50 -12.17
N ILE A 598 -6.24 7.71 -10.91
CA ILE A 598 -7.58 8.19 -10.57
C ILE A 598 -7.58 9.70 -10.28
N VAL A 599 -6.77 10.14 -9.35
CA VAL A 599 -6.82 11.50 -8.80
C VAL A 599 -5.46 12.19 -8.68
N GLY A 600 -4.36 11.47 -8.91
CA GLY A 600 -3.01 11.96 -8.74
C GLY A 600 -2.18 11.95 -10.03
N ARG A 601 -0.90 12.30 -9.89
CA ARG A 601 0.13 12.33 -10.93
C ARG A 601 1.10 11.17 -10.69
N PRO A 602 1.45 10.39 -11.77
CA PRO A 602 2.37 9.28 -11.64
C PRO A 602 3.75 9.74 -11.19
N GLY A 603 4.47 8.84 -10.55
CA GLY A 603 5.86 8.97 -10.16
C GLY A 603 6.37 7.64 -9.65
N ASN A 604 7.69 7.49 -9.62
CA ASN A 604 8.35 6.24 -9.24
C ASN A 604 9.59 6.47 -8.38
N ALA A 605 9.63 7.57 -7.64
CA ALA A 605 10.83 7.98 -6.91
C ALA A 605 10.72 7.70 -5.41
N LEU A 606 11.78 7.08 -4.87
CA LEU A 606 12.10 7.06 -3.44
C LEU A 606 13.22 8.07 -3.20
N PHE A 607 12.94 9.08 -2.40
CA PHE A 607 13.88 10.14 -2.02
C PHE A 607 14.44 9.88 -0.63
N ALA A 608 15.71 10.16 -0.45
CA ALA A 608 16.36 10.21 0.86
C ALA A 608 17.03 11.56 1.07
N PHE A 609 16.80 12.15 2.22
CA PHE A 609 17.36 13.42 2.63
C PHE A 609 18.18 13.23 3.92
N GLU A 610 19.13 14.13 4.13
CA GLU A 610 19.91 14.21 5.39
C GLU A 610 20.00 15.67 5.85
N ILE A 611 20.18 15.84 7.15
CA ILE A 611 20.56 17.15 7.71
C ILE A 611 22.04 17.38 7.37
N ALA A 612 22.30 18.38 6.53
CA ALA A 612 23.68 18.77 6.21
C ALA A 612 24.36 19.34 7.46
N PRO A 613 25.66 19.04 7.67
CA PRO A 613 26.44 19.73 8.71
C PRO A 613 26.43 21.24 8.45
N GLU A 614 26.43 22.02 9.54
CA GLU A 614 26.58 23.49 9.49
C GLU A 614 27.96 23.91 8.93
#